data_687b051a51477a96cc6b27fd58a75ceb
#
_entry.id   687b051a51477a96cc6b27fd58a75ceb
#
_cell.length_a   1.000
_cell.length_b   1.000
_cell.length_c   1.000
_cell.angle_alpha   90.00
_cell.angle_beta   90.00
_cell.angle_gamma   90.00
#
_symmetry.space_group_name_H-M   'P 1'
#
loop_
_entity.id
_entity.type
_entity.pdbx_description
1 polymer ?
#
loop_
_entity_poly.entity_id
_entity_poly.type
_entity_poly.pdbx_seq_one_letter_code
_entity_poly.pdbx_strand_id
1 'polypeptide(L)'
;MTKLAYLHEPGVLHNLKARYDINEIYTYTGNILIVVNPFRRLPHLSDTHMMDQYKVAAFGELSPHPYAVADAAYRLMINEGVSQSILVSGESGTGKTESTKQLMRYLAYMGGRAAAEGSRSVVQQVLESNPVLEAFAYVYLLAAGRSN
;
A
#
# COMPACT_ATOMS: atom_id res chain seq x y z
N MET A 1 1.45 -11.25 13.46
CA MET A 1 1.32 -12.67 13.02
C MET A 1 2.57 -13.51 13.32
N THR A 2 3.78 -12.97 13.23
CA THR A 2 5.04 -13.68 13.53
C THR A 2 5.20 -14.21 14.97
N LYS A 3 4.33 -13.78 15.89
CA LYS A 3 4.30 -14.24 17.29
C LYS A 3 3.27 -15.34 17.57
N LEU A 4 2.56 -15.84 16.54
CA LEU A 4 1.66 -16.98 16.70
C LEU A 4 2.48 -18.26 16.92
N ALA A 5 2.11 -19.03 17.93
CA ALA A 5 2.79 -20.30 18.26
C ALA A 5 2.70 -21.32 17.11
N TYR A 6 1.62 -21.26 16.32
CA TYR A 6 1.39 -22.13 15.16
C TYR A 6 0.84 -21.29 14.00
N LEU A 7 1.57 -21.23 12.88
CA LEU A 7 1.15 -20.61 11.62
C LEU A 7 0.37 -21.62 10.76
N HIS A 8 -0.86 -21.96 11.19
CA HIS A 8 -1.79 -22.74 10.40
C HIS A 8 -2.94 -21.85 9.91
N GLU A 9 -3.55 -22.22 8.79
CA GLU A 9 -4.56 -21.40 8.11
C GLU A 9 -5.69 -20.90 9.04
N PRO A 10 -6.35 -21.75 9.88
CA PRO A 10 -7.37 -21.28 10.81
C PRO A 10 -6.85 -20.24 11.81
N GLY A 11 -5.63 -20.39 12.31
CA GLY A 11 -5.02 -19.42 13.25
C GLY A 11 -4.73 -18.08 12.59
N VAL A 12 -4.28 -18.10 11.34
CA VAL A 12 -4.06 -16.88 10.53
C VAL A 12 -5.39 -16.17 10.28
N LEU A 13 -6.42 -16.88 9.84
CA LEU A 13 -7.75 -16.33 9.59
C LEU A 13 -8.38 -15.75 10.85
N HIS A 14 -8.28 -16.46 11.97
CA HIS A 14 -8.78 -15.96 13.26
C HIS A 14 -8.09 -14.67 13.68
N ASN A 15 -6.76 -14.58 13.53
CA ASN A 15 -6.00 -13.38 13.85
C ASN A 15 -6.39 -12.20 12.94
N LEU A 16 -6.51 -12.43 11.63
CA LEU A 16 -6.95 -11.40 10.67
C LEU A 16 -8.36 -10.92 10.99
N LYS A 17 -9.27 -11.85 11.32
CA LYS A 17 -10.64 -11.50 11.70
C LYS A 17 -10.69 -10.66 12.97
N ALA A 18 -9.99 -11.06 14.02
CA ALA A 18 -9.95 -10.31 15.29
C ALA A 18 -9.41 -8.89 15.09
N ARG A 19 -8.40 -8.70 14.25
CA ARG A 19 -7.86 -7.39 13.89
C ARG A 19 -8.86 -6.59 13.05
N TYR A 20 -9.47 -7.22 12.06
CA TYR A 20 -10.48 -6.59 11.21
C TYR A 20 -11.67 -6.04 12.02
N ASP A 21 -12.13 -6.78 13.03
CA ASP A 21 -13.26 -6.39 13.89
C ASP A 21 -12.98 -5.08 14.66
N ILE A 22 -11.71 -4.75 14.90
CA ILE A 22 -11.26 -3.48 15.51
C ILE A 22 -10.70 -2.47 14.51
N ASN A 23 -10.96 -2.64 13.22
CA ASN A 23 -10.49 -1.79 12.10
C ASN A 23 -8.96 -1.82 11.85
N GLU A 24 -8.26 -2.78 12.38
CA GLU A 24 -6.84 -3.02 12.11
C GLU A 24 -6.70 -3.87 10.84
N ILE A 25 -6.84 -3.22 9.68
CA ILE A 25 -6.86 -3.88 8.37
C ILE A 25 -5.48 -4.28 7.83
N TYR A 26 -4.42 -3.82 8.46
CA TYR A 26 -3.03 -4.09 8.08
C TYR A 26 -2.36 -5.04 9.07
N THR A 27 -1.64 -6.04 8.57
CA THR A 27 -0.96 -7.03 9.43
C THR A 27 0.36 -7.46 8.79
N TYR A 28 1.47 -7.43 9.54
CA TYR A 28 2.73 -7.99 9.06
C TYR A 28 2.79 -9.51 9.24
N THR A 29 3.31 -10.18 8.21
CA THR A 29 3.81 -11.56 8.30
C THR A 29 5.24 -11.59 7.74
N GLY A 30 6.23 -11.50 8.61
CA GLY A 30 7.60 -11.21 8.21
C GLY A 30 7.70 -9.86 7.49
N ASN A 31 8.29 -9.85 6.31
CA ASN A 31 8.46 -8.65 5.47
C ASN A 31 7.24 -8.36 4.56
N ILE A 32 6.19 -9.16 4.66
CA ILE A 32 5.00 -9.01 3.84
C ILE A 32 3.93 -8.27 4.65
N LEU A 33 3.30 -7.27 4.03
CA LEU A 33 2.13 -6.60 4.56
C LEU A 33 0.86 -7.24 3.97
N ILE A 34 0.04 -7.83 4.83
CA ILE A 34 -1.29 -8.30 4.48
C ILE A 34 -2.26 -7.14 4.67
N VAL A 35 -3.07 -6.88 3.64
CA VAL A 35 -4.09 -5.84 3.63
C VAL A 35 -5.45 -6.51 3.44
N VAL A 36 -6.37 -6.28 4.37
CA VAL A 36 -7.76 -6.76 4.28
C VAL A 36 -8.65 -5.59 3.87
N ASN A 37 -9.38 -5.72 2.75
CA ASN A 37 -10.26 -4.67 2.27
C ASN A 37 -11.43 -4.44 3.26
N PRO A 38 -11.56 -3.23 3.85
CA PRO A 38 -12.63 -2.95 4.80
C PRO A 38 -13.98 -2.67 4.12
N PHE A 39 -14.03 -2.57 2.77
CA PHE A 39 -15.20 -2.15 1.98
C PHE A 39 -15.85 -0.84 2.47
N ARG A 40 -15.12 -0.02 3.20
CA ARG A 40 -15.52 1.29 3.73
C ARG A 40 -14.31 2.21 3.83
N ARG A 41 -14.55 3.51 3.88
CA ARG A 41 -13.48 4.48 4.11
C ARG A 41 -13.08 4.51 5.58
N LEU A 42 -11.77 4.49 5.83
CA LEU A 42 -11.16 4.66 7.14
C LEU A 42 -10.23 5.89 7.07
N PRO A 43 -10.78 7.12 7.21
CA PRO A 43 -10.03 8.36 6.96
C PRO A 43 -8.79 8.49 7.86
N HIS A 44 -8.85 7.99 9.08
CA HIS A 44 -7.75 8.02 10.04
C HIS A 44 -6.53 7.21 9.61
N LEU A 45 -6.67 6.31 8.61
CA LEU A 45 -5.56 5.51 8.08
C LEU A 45 -4.83 6.16 6.88
N SER A 46 -5.22 7.36 6.46
CA SER A 46 -4.66 8.02 5.26
C SER A 46 -4.39 9.51 5.44
N ASP A 47 -4.28 9.97 6.69
CA ASP A 47 -4.02 11.36 7.01
C ASP A 47 -2.55 11.75 6.78
N THR A 48 -2.32 13.02 6.45
CA THR A 48 -0.98 13.62 6.27
C THR A 48 -0.15 13.55 7.55
N HIS A 49 -0.81 13.69 8.71
CA HIS A 49 -0.15 13.55 10.01
C HIS A 49 0.45 12.14 10.20
N MET A 50 -0.22 11.10 9.71
CA MET A 50 0.34 9.75 9.72
C MET A 50 1.59 9.64 8.84
N MET A 51 1.63 10.30 7.68
CA MET A 51 2.82 10.30 6.82
C MET A 51 4.04 10.86 7.55
N ASP A 52 3.86 11.93 8.34
CA ASP A 52 4.93 12.51 9.16
C ASP A 52 5.43 11.52 10.22
N GLN A 53 4.54 10.78 10.87
CA GLN A 53 4.91 9.77 11.87
C GLN A 53 5.76 8.65 11.26
N TYR A 54 5.33 8.09 10.13
CA TYR A 54 6.07 7.01 9.46
C TYR A 54 7.41 7.48 8.88
N LYS A 55 7.54 8.76 8.53
CA LYS A 55 8.79 9.35 8.06
C LYS A 55 9.89 9.37 9.12
N VAL A 56 9.55 9.48 10.39
CA VAL A 56 10.51 9.58 11.50
C VAL A 56 10.78 8.21 12.12
N ALA A 57 9.79 7.33 12.13
CA ALA A 57 9.85 6.02 12.78
C ALA A 57 10.73 5.01 12.03
N ALA A 58 11.35 4.10 12.78
CA ALA A 58 11.99 2.93 12.20
C ALA A 58 10.94 1.90 11.74
N PHE A 59 11.32 1.05 10.76
CA PHE A 59 10.42 0.00 10.29
C PHE A 59 10.04 -0.96 11.41
N GLY A 60 8.73 -1.16 11.62
CA GLY A 60 8.19 -2.03 12.67
C GLY A 60 7.97 -1.36 14.03
N GLU A 61 8.36 -0.10 14.20
CA GLU A 61 8.11 0.68 15.42
C GLU A 61 6.63 1.09 15.52
N LEU A 62 6.02 1.48 14.42
CA LEU A 62 4.61 1.82 14.34
C LEU A 62 3.76 0.62 13.86
N SER A 63 2.43 0.77 13.93
CA SER A 63 1.47 -0.20 13.42
C SER A 63 1.72 -0.54 11.95
N PRO A 64 1.41 -1.77 11.50
CA PRO A 64 1.53 -2.14 10.10
C PRO A 64 0.77 -1.16 9.20
N HIS A 65 1.44 -0.64 8.15
CA HIS A 65 0.84 0.29 7.19
C HIS A 65 1.59 0.30 5.85
N PRO A 66 0.91 0.57 4.71
CA PRO A 66 1.57 0.78 3.42
C PRO A 66 2.65 1.86 3.44
N TYR A 67 2.49 2.91 4.26
CA TYR A 67 3.50 3.98 4.39
C TYR A 67 4.84 3.47 4.92
N ALA A 68 4.83 2.54 5.89
CA ALA A 68 6.07 1.95 6.39
C ALA A 68 6.80 1.15 5.32
N VAL A 69 6.07 0.42 4.46
CA VAL A 69 6.66 -0.34 3.33
C VAL A 69 7.26 0.62 2.30
N ALA A 70 6.54 1.70 1.97
CA ALA A 70 7.02 2.72 1.04
C ALA A 70 8.25 3.45 1.59
N ASP A 71 8.25 3.80 2.88
CA ASP A 71 9.35 4.47 3.56
C ASP A 71 10.63 3.60 3.57
N ALA A 72 10.48 2.32 3.93
CA ALA A 72 11.59 1.38 3.93
C ALA A 72 12.21 1.23 2.53
N ALA A 73 11.39 1.08 1.49
CA ALA A 73 11.85 1.01 0.11
C ALA A 73 12.53 2.32 -0.33
N TYR A 74 11.96 3.48 0.03
CA TYR A 74 12.53 4.79 -0.30
C TYR A 74 13.89 4.98 0.38
N ARG A 75 14.02 4.65 1.65
CA ARG A 75 15.29 4.76 2.40
C ARG A 75 16.37 3.85 1.83
N LEU A 76 16.03 2.60 1.51
CA LEU A 76 16.97 1.67 0.86
C LEU A 76 17.45 2.23 -0.48
N MET A 77 16.55 2.76 -1.30
CA MET A 77 16.91 3.38 -2.57
C MET A 77 17.89 4.55 -2.40
N ILE A 78 17.64 5.43 -1.43
CA ILE A 78 18.50 6.62 -1.18
C ILE A 78 19.84 6.20 -0.57
N ASN A 79 19.86 5.29 0.39
CA ASN A 79 21.07 4.94 1.14
C ASN A 79 21.99 4.02 0.35
N GLU A 80 21.44 3.09 -0.41
CA GLU A 80 22.20 2.07 -1.13
C GLU A 80 22.34 2.38 -2.64
N GLY A 81 21.59 3.34 -3.16
CA GLY A 81 21.58 3.68 -4.58
C GLY A 81 21.02 2.57 -5.48
N VAL A 82 20.25 1.62 -4.91
CA VAL A 82 19.69 0.46 -5.61
C VAL A 82 18.21 0.64 -5.84
N SER A 83 17.75 0.42 -7.08
CA SER A 83 16.32 0.46 -7.43
C SER A 83 15.52 -0.53 -6.58
N GLN A 84 14.39 -0.08 -6.09
CA GLN A 84 13.47 -0.87 -5.27
C GLN A 84 12.19 -1.18 -6.03
N SER A 85 11.54 -2.30 -5.70
CA SER A 85 10.26 -2.69 -6.26
C SER A 85 9.29 -3.09 -5.15
N ILE A 86 8.06 -2.59 -5.20
CA ILE A 86 6.98 -2.98 -4.29
C ILE A 86 5.93 -3.73 -5.11
N LEU A 87 5.76 -5.01 -4.82
CA LEU A 87 4.76 -5.85 -5.48
C LEU A 87 3.45 -5.82 -4.69
N VAL A 88 2.35 -5.50 -5.36
CA VAL A 88 0.99 -5.57 -4.80
C VAL A 88 0.21 -6.66 -5.53
N SER A 89 -0.18 -7.72 -4.82
CA SER A 89 -0.90 -8.86 -5.38
C SER A 89 -2.21 -9.13 -4.63
N GLY A 90 -3.13 -9.84 -5.27
CA GLY A 90 -4.44 -10.21 -4.73
C GLY A 90 -5.46 -10.39 -5.85
N GLU A 91 -6.60 -10.96 -5.54
CA GLU A 91 -7.72 -11.17 -6.46
C GLU A 91 -8.42 -9.86 -6.84
N SER A 92 -9.37 -9.91 -7.79
CA SER A 92 -10.18 -8.75 -8.15
C SER A 92 -11.01 -8.28 -6.95
N GLY A 93 -11.11 -6.96 -6.75
CA GLY A 93 -11.87 -6.38 -5.65
C GLY A 93 -11.17 -6.36 -4.27
N THR A 94 -9.95 -6.90 -4.15
CA THR A 94 -9.22 -6.94 -2.85
C THR A 94 -8.64 -5.59 -2.40
N GLY A 95 -8.72 -4.54 -3.23
CA GLY A 95 -8.22 -3.20 -2.88
C GLY A 95 -6.78 -2.92 -3.33
N LYS A 96 -6.23 -3.69 -4.30
CA LYS A 96 -4.88 -3.45 -4.85
C LYS A 96 -4.67 -2.01 -5.30
N THR A 97 -5.58 -1.48 -6.09
CA THR A 97 -5.53 -0.10 -6.60
C THR A 97 -5.48 0.93 -5.47
N GLU A 98 -6.30 0.77 -4.43
CA GLU A 98 -6.30 1.69 -3.29
C GLU A 98 -4.99 1.59 -2.48
N SER A 99 -4.46 0.39 -2.28
CA SER A 99 -3.15 0.19 -1.64
C SER A 99 -2.03 0.84 -2.45
N THR A 100 -2.05 0.68 -3.77
CA THR A 100 -1.07 1.31 -4.68
C THR A 100 -1.17 2.85 -4.61
N LYS A 101 -2.37 3.41 -4.59
CA LYS A 101 -2.57 4.87 -4.42
C LYS A 101 -1.98 5.37 -3.10
N GLN A 102 -2.11 4.61 -2.02
CA GLN A 102 -1.53 4.97 -0.72
C GLN A 102 0.00 4.96 -0.76
N LEU A 103 0.61 3.92 -1.34
CA LEU A 103 2.06 3.83 -1.53
C LEU A 103 2.56 5.03 -2.35
N MET A 104 1.90 5.34 -3.46
CA MET A 104 2.29 6.46 -4.32
C MET A 104 2.12 7.82 -3.66
N ARG A 105 1.05 8.02 -2.88
CA ARG A 105 0.86 9.26 -2.10
C ARG A 105 2.00 9.48 -1.12
N TYR A 106 2.43 8.42 -0.43
CA TYR A 106 3.54 8.51 0.50
C TYR A 106 4.86 8.81 -0.21
N LEU A 107 5.14 8.12 -1.31
CA LEU A 107 6.34 8.40 -2.12
C LEU A 107 6.33 9.81 -2.71
N ALA A 108 5.16 10.32 -3.11
CA ALA A 108 4.99 11.72 -3.51
C ALA A 108 5.33 12.69 -2.38
N TYR A 109 4.79 12.40 -1.21
CA TYR A 109 5.06 13.19 0.00
C TYR A 109 6.55 13.22 0.33
N MET A 110 7.25 12.09 0.23
CA MET A 110 8.69 12.00 0.45
C MET A 110 9.50 12.73 -0.63
N GLY A 111 9.12 12.61 -1.90
CA GLY A 111 9.79 13.28 -3.05
C GLY A 111 9.40 14.74 -3.23
N GLY A 112 8.19 15.14 -2.87
CA GLY A 112 7.64 16.48 -3.10
C GLY A 112 8.26 17.60 -2.27
N ARG A 113 8.98 17.27 -1.21
CA ARG A 113 9.82 18.24 -0.48
C ARG A 113 11.07 18.66 -1.24
N ALA A 114 11.46 17.91 -2.27
CA ALA A 114 12.59 18.26 -3.15
C ALA A 114 12.15 19.13 -4.35
N ALA A 115 10.84 19.20 -4.64
CA ALA A 115 10.27 20.02 -5.71
C ALA A 115 9.55 21.24 -5.12
N ALA A 116 10.31 22.22 -4.63
CA ALA A 116 9.77 23.53 -4.31
C ALA A 116 9.16 24.17 -5.55
N GLU A 117 7.92 24.65 -5.39
CA GLU A 117 7.23 25.66 -6.19
C GLU A 117 7.06 25.41 -7.71
N GLY A 118 5.84 25.05 -8.10
CA GLY A 118 5.29 25.39 -9.40
C GLY A 118 5.10 24.27 -10.43
N SER A 119 5.56 23.05 -10.20
CA SER A 119 5.33 21.93 -11.10
C SER A 119 4.40 20.90 -10.45
N ARG A 120 3.32 20.52 -11.16
CA ARG A 120 2.54 19.33 -10.79
C ARG A 120 3.51 18.17 -10.61
N SER A 121 3.56 17.60 -9.41
CA SER A 121 4.43 16.48 -9.10
C SER A 121 4.20 15.36 -10.13
N VAL A 122 5.26 14.76 -10.66
CA VAL A 122 5.18 13.59 -11.56
C VAL A 122 4.29 12.51 -10.96
N VAL A 123 4.31 12.37 -9.65
CA VAL A 123 3.47 11.40 -8.93
C VAL A 123 1.99 11.78 -9.00
N GLN A 124 1.65 13.07 -8.95
CA GLN A 124 0.27 13.52 -9.16
C GLN A 124 -0.22 13.17 -10.57
N GLN A 125 0.63 13.36 -11.58
CA GLN A 125 0.32 12.98 -12.96
C GLN A 125 0.12 11.47 -13.11
N VAL A 126 0.95 10.66 -12.44
CA VAL A 126 0.80 9.19 -12.43
C VAL A 126 -0.50 8.78 -11.73
N LEU A 127 -0.83 9.39 -10.58
CA LEU A 127 -2.10 9.13 -9.89
C LEU A 127 -3.32 9.52 -10.73
N GLU A 128 -3.24 10.62 -11.46
CA GLU A 128 -4.28 11.08 -12.39
C GLU A 128 -4.41 10.18 -13.62
N SER A 129 -3.34 9.51 -14.05
CA SER A 129 -3.35 8.57 -15.17
C SER A 129 -3.90 7.18 -14.82
N ASN A 130 -3.94 6.80 -13.54
CA ASN A 130 -4.42 5.50 -13.10
C ASN A 130 -5.82 5.13 -13.60
N PRO A 131 -6.84 6.01 -13.56
CA PRO A 131 -8.18 5.68 -14.09
C PRO A 131 -8.17 5.32 -15.57
N VAL A 132 -7.28 5.94 -16.36
CA VAL A 132 -7.13 5.66 -17.79
C VAL A 132 -6.52 4.26 -17.98
N LEU A 133 -5.47 3.92 -17.23
CA LEU A 133 -4.83 2.61 -17.27
C LEU A 133 -5.78 1.50 -16.83
N GLU A 134 -6.59 1.75 -15.80
CA GLU A 134 -7.63 0.82 -15.34
C GLU A 134 -8.72 0.61 -16.41
N ALA A 135 -9.14 1.67 -17.09
CA ALA A 135 -10.12 1.56 -18.18
C ALA A 135 -9.59 0.73 -19.34
N PHE A 136 -8.32 0.88 -19.73
CA PHE A 136 -7.69 0.04 -20.76
C PHE A 136 -7.59 -1.44 -20.33
N ALA A 137 -7.19 -1.70 -19.09
CA ALA A 137 -7.12 -3.06 -18.54
C ALA A 137 -8.51 -3.73 -18.52
N TYR A 138 -9.56 -2.99 -18.19
CA TYR A 138 -10.94 -3.49 -18.20
C TYR A 138 -11.42 -3.83 -19.62
N VAL A 139 -11.13 -2.97 -20.61
CA VAL A 139 -11.46 -3.23 -22.03
C VAL A 139 -10.74 -4.46 -22.53
N TYR A 140 -9.46 -4.64 -22.18
CA TYR A 140 -8.70 -5.83 -22.58
C TYR A 140 -9.28 -7.12 -22.00
N LEU A 141 -9.66 -7.11 -20.71
CA LEU A 141 -10.31 -8.26 -20.06
C LEU A 141 -11.66 -8.61 -20.70
N LEU A 142 -12.47 -7.62 -21.07
CA LEU A 142 -13.74 -7.83 -21.77
C LEU A 142 -13.52 -8.40 -23.19
N ALA A 143 -12.50 -7.96 -23.89
CA ALA A 143 -12.15 -8.48 -25.21
C ALA A 143 -11.64 -9.94 -25.15
N ALA A 144 -10.79 -10.25 -24.17
CA ALA A 144 -10.26 -11.61 -23.97
C ALA A 144 -11.33 -12.61 -23.50
N GLY A 145 -12.31 -12.17 -22.71
CA GLY A 145 -13.42 -13.02 -22.24
C GLY A 145 -14.48 -13.36 -23.30
N ARG A 146 -14.41 -12.76 -24.50
CA ARG A 146 -15.34 -13.03 -25.62
C ARG A 146 -14.80 -14.02 -26.65
N SER A 147 -13.58 -14.52 -26.47
CA SER A 147 -12.95 -15.46 -27.44
C SER A 147 -12.99 -16.93 -26.99
N ASN A 148 -13.94 -17.31 -26.14
CA ASN A 148 -14.26 -18.72 -25.82
C ASN A 148 -15.70 -19.03 -26.17
#